data_8a7200d64d64bb5de403d1fb3c1a73f4
#
_entry.id   8a7200d64d64bb5de403d1fb3c1a73f4
#
_cell.length_a   1.000
_cell.length_b   1.000
_cell.length_c   1.000
_cell.angle_alpha   90.00
_cell.angle_beta   90.00
_cell.angle_gamma   90.00
#
_symmetry.space_group_name_H-M   'P 1'
#
loop_
_entity.id
_entity.type
_entity.pdbx_description
1 polymer ?
#
loop_
_entity_poly.entity_id
_entity_poly.type
_entity_poly.pdbx_seq_one_letter_code
_entity_poly.pdbx_strand_id
1 'polypeptide(L)'
;MLFAIRYNGRLFLYLIAPIVLGLGTLRGVHALPIYVDGLWLTKPESVSETRMARNRAEQVRRVTQYIEKTFKVAPHKTIAIITEAIYNGRKHNLQPELILAIIAVESTFREDAVSHAGARGLMQILPRAHPKKVKAVGGIEALFQMKRNIATGTAILNEYLQRSEGNLQKALLRYNGSLSDPSFKYSRKVLRVLNKLKEIIGPGGLS
;
A
#
# COMPACT_ATOMS: atom_id res chain seq x y z
N MET A 1 4.62 46.67 -0.48
CA MET A 1 4.05 47.58 0.54
C MET A 1 4.44 47.02 1.89
N LEU A 2 5.14 47.82 2.71
CA LEU A 2 5.65 47.40 4.02
C LEU A 2 4.60 47.79 5.07
N PHE A 3 4.09 46.84 5.84
CA PHE A 3 3.24 47.11 6.98
C PHE A 3 4.00 46.78 8.25
N ALA A 4 4.03 47.75 9.21
CA ALA A 4 4.63 47.56 10.52
C ALA A 4 3.50 47.46 11.56
N ILE A 5 3.48 46.39 12.32
CA ILE A 5 2.54 46.20 13.45
C ILE A 5 3.39 46.12 14.72
N ARG A 6 3.05 46.92 15.74
CA ARG A 6 3.71 46.92 17.05
C ARG A 6 2.83 46.11 18.04
N TYR A 7 3.39 45.05 18.57
CA TYR A 7 2.75 44.25 19.61
C TYR A 7 3.75 44.04 20.77
N ASN A 8 3.34 44.33 21.99
CA ASN A 8 4.16 44.23 23.19
C ASN A 8 5.57 44.86 23.08
N GLY A 9 5.66 46.07 22.51
CA GLY A 9 6.92 46.83 22.42
C GLY A 9 7.88 46.36 21.33
N ARG A 10 7.59 45.34 20.57
CA ARG A 10 8.41 44.84 19.45
C ARG A 10 7.80 45.21 18.10
N LEU A 11 8.64 45.68 17.18
CA LEU A 11 8.25 46.07 15.82
C LEU A 11 8.32 44.86 14.90
N PHE A 12 7.19 44.50 14.28
CA PHE A 12 7.14 43.43 13.25
C PHE A 12 6.97 44.08 11.88
N LEU A 13 7.89 43.80 11.00
CA LEU A 13 7.88 44.24 9.60
C LEU A 13 7.35 43.09 8.73
N TYR A 14 6.20 43.32 8.09
CA TYR A 14 5.64 42.38 7.12
C TYR A 14 5.91 42.87 5.70
N LEU A 15 6.59 42.06 4.90
CA LEU A 15 6.75 42.25 3.46
C LEU A 15 5.62 41.49 2.77
N ILE A 16 4.60 42.22 2.28
CA ILE A 16 3.62 41.65 1.36
C ILE A 16 4.22 41.79 -0.05
N ALA A 17 4.69 40.67 -0.60
CA ALA A 17 5.06 40.65 -2.01
C ALA A 17 3.79 40.84 -2.87
N PRO A 18 3.83 41.68 -3.91
CA PRO A 18 2.69 41.84 -4.80
C PRO A 18 2.41 40.53 -5.51
N ILE A 19 1.15 40.06 -5.47
CA ILE A 19 0.66 39.00 -6.33
C ILE A 19 0.63 39.56 -7.74
N VAL A 20 1.63 39.25 -8.54
CA VAL A 20 1.58 39.48 -9.99
C VAL A 20 0.71 38.42 -10.59
N LEU A 21 -0.51 38.77 -10.97
CA LEU A 21 -1.39 37.97 -11.81
C LEU A 21 -0.80 37.94 -13.23
N GLY A 22 0.13 37.01 -13.44
CA GLY A 22 0.61 36.61 -14.77
C GLY A 22 -0.07 35.32 -15.18
N LEU A 23 -0.86 35.33 -16.25
CA LEU A 23 -1.37 34.16 -16.94
C LEU A 23 -0.19 33.30 -17.43
N GLY A 24 0.15 32.27 -16.69
CA GLY A 24 1.20 31.32 -17.04
C GLY A 24 1.15 30.15 -16.07
N THR A 25 0.79 28.97 -16.56
CA THR A 25 0.89 27.61 -16.04
C THR A 25 1.25 27.47 -14.55
N LEU A 26 0.28 27.04 -13.74
CA LEU A 26 0.42 26.64 -12.34
C LEU A 26 1.47 25.52 -12.19
N ARG A 27 2.73 25.87 -12.13
CA ARG A 27 3.79 25.05 -11.55
C ARG A 27 3.78 25.30 -10.04
N GLY A 28 3.62 24.23 -9.28
CA GLY A 28 3.51 24.11 -7.84
C GLY A 28 3.89 25.34 -7.02
N VAL A 29 2.94 25.88 -6.29
CA VAL A 29 3.19 26.89 -5.25
C VAL A 29 3.97 26.22 -4.13
N HIS A 30 5.31 26.30 -4.17
CA HIS A 30 6.12 25.96 -3.02
C HIS A 30 5.88 27.04 -1.97
N ALA A 31 5.24 26.68 -0.86
CA ALA A 31 5.17 27.55 0.31
C ALA A 31 6.61 27.86 0.72
N LEU A 32 6.99 29.13 0.63
CA LEU A 32 8.31 29.57 1.09
C LEU A 32 8.40 29.31 2.60
N PRO A 33 9.52 28.76 3.08
CA PRO A 33 9.71 28.53 4.50
C PRO A 33 9.69 29.86 5.25
N ILE A 34 8.85 29.96 6.26
CA ILE A 34 8.75 31.16 7.11
C ILE A 34 9.56 30.88 8.37
N TYR A 35 10.59 31.65 8.59
CA TYR A 35 11.42 31.62 9.78
C TYR A 35 10.99 32.76 10.72
N VAL A 36 10.56 32.41 11.94
CA VAL A 36 10.13 33.34 12.97
C VAL A 36 10.76 32.94 14.31
N ASP A 37 11.51 33.85 14.93
CA ASP A 37 12.09 33.69 16.29
C ASP A 37 12.80 32.35 16.56
N GLY A 38 13.60 31.85 15.59
CA GLY A 38 14.33 30.58 15.77
C GLY A 38 13.52 29.32 15.42
N LEU A 39 12.26 29.47 14.99
CA LEU A 39 11.38 28.36 14.64
C LEU A 39 11.01 28.42 13.16
N TRP A 40 11.22 27.28 12.45
CA TRP A 40 10.67 27.10 11.12
C TRP A 40 9.19 26.72 11.23
N LEU A 41 8.29 27.58 10.76
CA LEU A 41 6.84 27.31 10.73
C LEU A 41 6.45 26.29 9.67
N THR A 42 7.27 26.17 8.63
CA THR A 42 7.20 25.09 7.64
C THR A 42 8.61 24.55 7.44
N LYS A 43 8.81 23.27 7.73
CA LYS A 43 10.08 22.61 7.40
C LYS A 43 10.19 22.57 5.86
N PRO A 44 11.25 23.17 5.27
CA PRO A 44 11.44 23.04 3.83
C PRO A 44 11.57 21.56 3.49
N GLU A 45 10.63 21.05 2.69
CA GLU A 45 10.71 19.69 2.17
C GLU A 45 11.99 19.59 1.33
N SER A 46 12.86 18.64 1.65
CA SER A 46 14.08 18.49 0.88
C SER A 46 13.73 18.06 -0.56
N VAL A 47 14.54 18.50 -1.53
CA VAL A 47 14.37 18.09 -2.94
C VAL A 47 14.35 16.56 -3.08
N SER A 48 15.09 15.86 -2.22
CA SER A 48 15.12 14.40 -2.15
C SER A 48 13.79 13.81 -1.67
N GLU A 49 13.15 14.38 -0.63
CA GLU A 49 11.85 13.94 -0.12
C GLU A 49 10.74 14.12 -1.17
N THR A 50 10.71 15.28 -1.82
CA THR A 50 9.78 15.55 -2.93
C THR A 50 9.97 14.58 -4.09
N ARG A 51 11.23 14.25 -4.46
CA ARG A 51 11.55 13.27 -5.51
C ARG A 51 11.10 11.86 -5.12
N MET A 52 11.34 11.44 -3.87
CA MET A 52 10.90 10.14 -3.37
C MET A 52 9.38 10.03 -3.37
N ALA A 53 8.67 11.06 -2.91
CA ALA A 53 7.21 11.10 -2.93
C ALA A 53 6.63 10.97 -4.35
N ARG A 54 7.22 11.69 -5.33
CA ARG A 54 6.84 11.59 -6.75
C ARG A 54 7.08 10.19 -7.31
N ASN A 55 8.24 9.58 -7.02
CA ASN A 55 8.54 8.23 -7.46
C ASN A 55 7.55 7.22 -6.90
N ARG A 56 7.23 7.32 -5.60
CA ARG A 56 6.23 6.45 -4.97
C ARG A 56 4.84 6.63 -5.58
N ALA A 57 4.40 7.87 -5.80
CA ALA A 57 3.13 8.14 -6.46
C ALA A 57 3.06 7.53 -7.86
N GLU A 58 4.15 7.62 -8.62
CA GLU A 58 4.26 7.03 -9.95
C GLU A 58 4.22 5.49 -9.91
N GLN A 59 4.88 4.87 -8.95
CA GLN A 59 4.85 3.42 -8.74
C GLN A 59 3.43 2.93 -8.41
N VAL A 60 2.74 3.60 -7.48
CA VAL A 60 1.34 3.31 -7.16
C VAL A 60 0.46 3.48 -8.40
N ARG A 61 0.64 4.54 -9.18
CA ARG A 61 -0.11 4.79 -10.41
C ARG A 61 0.05 3.64 -11.42
N ARG A 62 1.28 3.18 -11.66
CA ARG A 62 1.56 2.09 -12.62
C ARG A 62 0.90 0.79 -12.21
N VAL A 63 1.02 0.39 -10.93
CA VAL A 63 0.39 -0.84 -10.45
C VAL A 63 -1.13 -0.73 -10.43
N THR A 64 -1.68 0.44 -10.11
CA THR A 64 -3.12 0.71 -10.17
C THR A 64 -3.64 0.48 -11.59
N GLN A 65 -3.04 1.12 -12.60
CA GLN A 65 -3.42 0.95 -14.01
C GLN A 65 -3.32 -0.50 -14.49
N TYR A 66 -2.29 -1.22 -14.05
CA TYR A 66 -2.14 -2.64 -14.40
C TYR A 66 -3.29 -3.48 -13.82
N ILE A 67 -3.61 -3.30 -12.53
CA ILE A 67 -4.68 -4.05 -11.86
C ILE A 67 -6.04 -3.72 -12.51
N GLU A 68 -6.34 -2.46 -12.73
CA GLU A 68 -7.56 -2.01 -13.40
C GLU A 68 -7.73 -2.63 -14.78
N LYS A 69 -6.69 -2.54 -15.61
CA LYS A 69 -6.72 -3.06 -16.97
C LYS A 69 -6.84 -4.59 -17.01
N THR A 70 -6.11 -5.28 -16.13
CA THR A 70 -5.99 -6.75 -16.16
C THR A 70 -7.17 -7.44 -15.48
N PHE A 71 -7.59 -6.93 -14.33
CA PHE A 71 -8.60 -7.58 -13.46
C PHE A 71 -9.95 -6.87 -13.46
N LYS A 72 -10.08 -5.73 -14.17
CA LYS A 72 -11.32 -4.94 -14.28
C LYS A 72 -11.84 -4.43 -12.92
N VAL A 73 -10.93 -4.10 -12.03
CA VAL A 73 -11.23 -3.55 -10.69
C VAL A 73 -11.41 -2.04 -10.79
N ALA A 74 -12.40 -1.49 -10.10
CA ALA A 74 -12.62 -0.03 -10.07
C ALA A 74 -11.42 0.71 -9.42
N PRO A 75 -11.03 1.90 -9.93
CA PRO A 75 -9.84 2.63 -9.48
C PRO A 75 -9.78 2.86 -7.96
N HIS A 76 -10.88 3.29 -7.36
CA HIS A 76 -10.94 3.56 -5.92
C HIS A 76 -10.73 2.30 -5.07
N LYS A 77 -11.23 1.14 -5.52
CA LYS A 77 -10.99 -0.15 -4.86
C LYS A 77 -9.54 -0.59 -5.01
N THR A 78 -8.99 -0.44 -6.20
CA THR A 78 -7.58 -0.76 -6.48
C THR A 78 -6.65 0.03 -5.57
N ILE A 79 -6.83 1.34 -5.45
CA ILE A 79 -6.03 2.20 -4.57
C ILE A 79 -6.17 1.76 -3.10
N ALA A 80 -7.39 1.47 -2.65
CA ALA A 80 -7.64 1.02 -1.29
C ALA A 80 -6.92 -0.32 -0.99
N ILE A 81 -6.97 -1.30 -1.90
CA ILE A 81 -6.29 -2.59 -1.76
C ILE A 81 -4.76 -2.39 -1.73
N ILE A 82 -4.21 -1.55 -2.60
CA ILE A 82 -2.77 -1.24 -2.62
C ILE A 82 -2.35 -0.59 -1.29
N THR A 83 -3.13 0.35 -0.78
CA THR A 83 -2.87 1.02 0.51
C THR A 83 -2.84 0.01 1.66
N GLU A 84 -3.80 -0.90 1.73
CA GLU A 84 -3.83 -1.95 2.73
C GLU A 84 -2.68 -2.95 2.58
N ALA A 85 -2.27 -3.27 1.34
CA ALA A 85 -1.12 -4.12 1.09
C ALA A 85 0.18 -3.45 1.57
N ILE A 86 0.37 -2.16 1.32
CA ILE A 86 1.52 -1.38 1.81
C ILE A 86 1.52 -1.35 3.35
N TYR A 87 0.38 -1.03 3.97
CA TYR A 87 0.27 -0.97 5.43
C TYR A 87 0.63 -2.31 6.09
N ASN A 88 0.01 -3.40 5.62
CA ASN A 88 0.24 -4.74 6.18
C ASN A 88 1.62 -5.29 5.82
N GLY A 89 2.15 -4.95 4.65
CA GLY A 89 3.51 -5.26 4.25
C GLY A 89 4.53 -4.70 5.23
N ARG A 90 4.44 -3.41 5.56
CA ARG A 90 5.31 -2.76 6.56
C ARG A 90 5.17 -3.41 7.94
N LYS A 91 3.94 -3.65 8.38
CA LYS A 91 3.65 -4.25 9.70
C LYS A 91 4.30 -5.64 9.86
N HIS A 92 4.39 -6.42 8.80
CA HIS A 92 4.87 -7.80 8.83
C HIS A 92 6.23 -8.01 8.14
N ASN A 93 6.90 -6.92 7.73
CA ASN A 93 8.14 -6.95 6.97
C ASN A 93 8.03 -7.81 5.70
N LEU A 94 6.93 -7.65 4.97
CA LEU A 94 6.66 -8.32 3.71
C LEU A 94 6.57 -7.30 2.57
N GLN A 95 6.96 -7.72 1.37
CA GLN A 95 6.82 -6.88 0.19
C GLN A 95 5.32 -6.70 -0.13
N PRO A 96 4.81 -5.48 -0.28
CA PRO A 96 3.41 -5.24 -0.67
C PRO A 96 3.02 -5.94 -1.97
N GLU A 97 3.95 -6.03 -2.90
CA GLU A 97 3.78 -6.73 -4.18
C GLU A 97 3.47 -8.22 -4.00
N LEU A 98 4.03 -8.85 -2.96
CA LEU A 98 3.73 -10.25 -2.64
C LEU A 98 2.28 -10.40 -2.18
N ILE A 99 1.79 -9.49 -1.35
CA ILE A 99 0.40 -9.48 -0.90
C ILE A 99 -0.54 -9.30 -2.10
N LEU A 100 -0.23 -8.34 -2.98
CA LEU A 100 -1.00 -8.10 -4.22
C LEU A 100 -0.97 -9.31 -5.16
N ALA A 101 0.18 -10.00 -5.27
CA ALA A 101 0.30 -11.20 -6.10
C ALA A 101 -0.56 -12.35 -5.57
N ILE A 102 -0.64 -12.52 -4.25
CA ILE A 102 -1.54 -13.51 -3.63
C ILE A 102 -2.99 -13.14 -3.90
N ILE A 103 -3.41 -11.89 -3.69
CA ILE A 103 -4.77 -11.42 -3.98
C ILE A 103 -5.14 -11.68 -5.45
N ALA A 104 -4.22 -11.39 -6.37
CA ALA A 104 -4.44 -11.64 -7.81
C ALA A 104 -4.69 -13.12 -8.12
N VAL A 105 -3.96 -14.02 -7.44
CA VAL A 105 -4.08 -15.48 -7.67
C VAL A 105 -5.29 -16.06 -6.98
N GLU A 106 -5.62 -15.58 -5.77
CA GLU A 106 -6.68 -16.13 -4.93
C GLU A 106 -8.08 -15.72 -5.38
N SER A 107 -8.28 -14.42 -5.61
CA SER A 107 -9.61 -13.89 -5.86
C SER A 107 -9.74 -13.10 -7.16
N THR A 108 -8.63 -12.84 -7.88
CA THR A 108 -8.61 -11.84 -8.96
C THR A 108 -9.15 -10.47 -8.49
N PHE A 109 -8.79 -10.09 -7.26
CA PHE A 109 -9.23 -8.86 -6.58
C PHE A 109 -10.73 -8.77 -6.26
N ARG A 110 -11.47 -9.88 -6.20
CA ARG A 110 -12.88 -9.89 -5.81
C ARG A 110 -13.03 -10.01 -4.29
N GLU A 111 -13.64 -9.01 -3.67
CA GLU A 111 -13.86 -8.94 -2.23
C GLU A 111 -14.89 -9.98 -1.74
N ASP A 112 -15.85 -10.30 -2.60
CA ASP A 112 -16.96 -11.22 -2.36
C ASP A 112 -16.65 -12.68 -2.75
N ALA A 113 -15.43 -12.98 -3.15
CA ALA A 113 -15.05 -14.30 -3.62
C ALA A 113 -15.24 -15.38 -2.54
N VAL A 114 -15.91 -16.47 -2.92
CA VAL A 114 -16.09 -17.69 -2.10
C VAL A 114 -15.67 -18.89 -2.94
N SER A 115 -14.75 -19.71 -2.41
CA SER A 115 -14.36 -20.97 -3.08
C SER A 115 -15.29 -22.12 -2.70
N HIS A 116 -15.25 -23.22 -3.45
CA HIS A 116 -15.97 -24.45 -3.12
C HIS A 116 -15.60 -25.01 -1.73
N ALA A 117 -14.36 -24.77 -1.28
CA ALA A 117 -13.90 -25.18 0.04
C ALA A 117 -14.36 -24.23 1.17
N GLY A 118 -15.02 -23.13 0.83
CA GLY A 118 -15.48 -22.10 1.77
C GLY A 118 -14.42 -21.04 2.14
N ALA A 119 -13.33 -20.92 1.37
CA ALA A 119 -12.41 -19.80 1.53
C ALA A 119 -13.06 -18.48 1.08
N ARG A 120 -12.71 -17.35 1.73
CA ARG A 120 -13.46 -16.10 1.60
C ARG A 120 -12.58 -14.89 1.36
N GLY A 121 -13.07 -13.99 0.50
CA GLY A 121 -12.56 -12.65 0.26
C GLY A 121 -11.25 -12.59 -0.53
N LEU A 122 -10.60 -11.43 -0.52
CA LEU A 122 -9.45 -11.10 -1.35
C LEU A 122 -8.30 -12.10 -1.28
N MET A 123 -7.93 -12.53 -0.08
CA MET A 123 -6.83 -13.46 0.15
C MET A 123 -7.31 -14.89 0.42
N GLN A 124 -8.58 -15.20 0.14
CA GLN A 124 -9.19 -16.54 0.24
C GLN A 124 -8.87 -17.25 1.55
N ILE A 125 -9.22 -16.62 2.66
CA ILE A 125 -9.00 -17.20 3.98
C ILE A 125 -10.02 -18.31 4.24
N LEU A 126 -9.52 -19.50 4.60
CA LEU A 126 -10.35 -20.66 4.91
C LEU A 126 -10.68 -20.67 6.42
N PRO A 127 -11.96 -20.42 6.84
CA PRO A 127 -12.30 -20.26 8.25
C PRO A 127 -11.98 -21.48 9.10
N ARG A 128 -12.21 -22.68 8.60
CA ARG A 128 -11.95 -23.94 9.31
C ARG A 128 -10.46 -24.17 9.59
N ALA A 129 -9.56 -23.62 8.76
CA ALA A 129 -8.11 -23.73 8.96
C ALA A 129 -7.58 -22.70 9.96
N HIS A 130 -8.29 -21.58 10.15
CA HIS A 130 -7.85 -20.44 10.96
C HIS A 130 -8.92 -19.95 11.96
N PRO A 131 -9.61 -20.82 12.72
CA PRO A 131 -10.78 -20.43 13.52
C PRO A 131 -10.50 -19.34 14.54
N LYS A 132 -9.33 -19.38 15.20
CA LYS A 132 -8.92 -18.34 16.18
C LYS A 132 -8.73 -16.98 15.54
N LYS A 133 -8.09 -16.91 14.37
CA LYS A 133 -7.87 -15.64 13.62
C LYS A 133 -9.19 -15.08 13.10
N VAL A 134 -10.05 -15.94 12.57
CA VAL A 134 -11.37 -15.55 12.07
C VAL A 134 -12.25 -15.02 13.20
N LYS A 135 -12.27 -15.66 14.36
CA LYS A 135 -12.96 -15.16 15.55
C LYS A 135 -12.44 -13.78 15.99
N ALA A 136 -11.13 -13.61 15.99
CA ALA A 136 -10.49 -12.35 16.41
C ALA A 136 -10.84 -11.15 15.51
N VAL A 137 -11.15 -11.38 14.22
CA VAL A 137 -11.53 -10.29 13.31
C VAL A 137 -13.04 -10.07 13.18
N GLY A 138 -13.85 -10.77 13.99
CA GLY A 138 -15.31 -10.60 14.02
C GLY A 138 -16.10 -11.67 13.27
N GLY A 139 -15.50 -12.84 13.03
CA GLY A 139 -16.18 -13.98 12.42
C GLY A 139 -16.05 -14.07 10.90
N ILE A 140 -16.82 -15.00 10.33
CA ILE A 140 -16.71 -15.38 8.92
C ILE A 140 -17.10 -14.22 8.00
N GLU A 141 -18.17 -13.50 8.31
CA GLU A 141 -18.66 -12.39 7.48
C GLU A 141 -17.67 -11.20 7.45
N ALA A 142 -16.87 -11.04 8.50
CA ALA A 142 -15.84 -10.02 8.54
C ALA A 142 -14.72 -10.25 7.50
N LEU A 143 -14.59 -11.46 6.96
CA LEU A 143 -13.63 -11.77 5.90
C LEU A 143 -13.98 -11.19 4.53
N PHE A 144 -15.18 -10.67 4.34
CA PHE A 144 -15.54 -9.89 3.15
C PHE A 144 -15.15 -8.41 3.26
N GLN A 145 -14.74 -7.96 4.44
CA GLN A 145 -14.21 -6.61 4.61
C GLN A 145 -12.74 -6.57 4.21
N MET A 146 -12.43 -5.79 3.18
CA MET A 146 -11.08 -5.66 2.58
C MET A 146 -9.97 -5.58 3.65
N LYS A 147 -10.06 -4.61 4.56
CA LYS A 147 -9.03 -4.39 5.59
C LYS A 147 -8.81 -5.61 6.47
N ARG A 148 -9.89 -6.23 6.94
CA ARG A 148 -9.82 -7.41 7.82
C ARG A 148 -9.27 -8.62 7.09
N ASN A 149 -9.68 -8.80 5.84
CA ASN A 149 -9.22 -9.89 5.00
C ASN A 149 -7.71 -9.79 4.73
N ILE A 150 -7.24 -8.64 4.22
CA ILE A 150 -5.82 -8.42 3.92
C ILE A 150 -4.97 -8.54 5.18
N ALA A 151 -5.37 -7.92 6.30
CA ALA A 151 -4.65 -8.03 7.56
C ALA A 151 -4.54 -9.48 8.04
N THR A 152 -5.64 -10.24 7.99
CA THR A 152 -5.67 -11.64 8.43
C THR A 152 -4.84 -12.53 7.52
N GLY A 153 -5.00 -12.39 6.19
CA GLY A 153 -4.25 -13.17 5.20
C GLY A 153 -2.75 -12.92 5.26
N THR A 154 -2.35 -11.65 5.44
CA THR A 154 -0.93 -11.27 5.61
C THR A 154 -0.35 -11.85 6.89
N ALA A 155 -1.09 -11.83 8.01
CA ALA A 155 -0.65 -12.44 9.25
C ALA A 155 -0.50 -13.97 9.14
N ILE A 156 -1.38 -14.64 8.39
CA ILE A 156 -1.27 -16.07 8.09
C ILE A 156 -0.02 -16.36 7.25
N LEU A 157 0.20 -15.57 6.20
CA LEU A 157 1.38 -15.72 5.34
C LEU A 157 2.67 -15.55 6.13
N ASN A 158 2.74 -14.52 6.97
CA ASN A 158 3.91 -14.26 7.83
C ASN A 158 4.19 -15.43 8.78
N GLU A 159 3.17 -15.99 9.42
CA GLU A 159 3.29 -17.19 10.27
C GLU A 159 3.83 -18.39 9.49
N TYR A 160 3.34 -18.62 8.26
CA TYR A 160 3.85 -19.68 7.42
C TYR A 160 5.28 -19.45 6.93
N LEU A 161 5.65 -18.19 6.70
CA LEU A 161 7.01 -17.83 6.34
C LEU A 161 7.98 -18.13 7.50
N GLN A 162 7.61 -17.77 8.73
CA GLN A 162 8.39 -18.11 9.92
C GLN A 162 8.52 -19.63 10.10
N ARG A 163 7.42 -20.39 9.99
CA ARG A 163 7.40 -21.86 10.07
C ARG A 163 8.17 -22.55 8.92
N SER A 164 8.49 -21.82 7.89
CA SER A 164 9.24 -22.29 6.72
C SER A 164 10.65 -21.73 6.69
N GLU A 165 11.14 -21.15 7.81
CA GLU A 165 12.50 -20.61 7.96
C GLU A 165 12.85 -19.58 6.87
N GLY A 166 11.88 -18.75 6.51
CA GLY A 166 12.01 -17.75 5.46
C GLY A 166 11.87 -18.28 4.03
N ASN A 167 11.69 -19.58 3.82
CA ASN A 167 11.50 -20.15 2.49
C ASN A 167 10.10 -19.78 1.95
N LEU A 168 10.08 -18.76 1.08
CA LEU A 168 8.83 -18.23 0.51
C LEU A 168 8.04 -19.28 -0.29
N GLN A 169 8.72 -20.11 -1.09
CA GLN A 169 8.05 -21.13 -1.88
C GLN A 169 7.31 -22.14 -1.00
N LYS A 170 7.97 -22.62 0.06
CA LYS A 170 7.38 -23.53 1.04
C LYS A 170 6.25 -22.87 1.84
N ALA A 171 6.40 -21.58 2.20
CA ALA A 171 5.36 -20.82 2.87
C ALA A 171 4.10 -20.65 2.01
N LEU A 172 4.25 -20.38 0.71
CA LEU A 172 3.15 -20.29 -0.24
C LEU A 172 2.42 -21.63 -0.41
N LEU A 173 3.14 -22.74 -0.44
CA LEU A 173 2.50 -24.07 -0.48
C LEU A 173 1.69 -24.36 0.79
N ARG A 174 2.22 -23.95 1.97
CA ARG A 174 1.45 -24.03 3.23
C ARG A 174 0.20 -23.16 3.20
N TYR A 175 0.32 -21.95 2.63
CA TYR A 175 -0.78 -20.99 2.52
C TYR A 175 -1.95 -21.59 1.72
N ASN A 176 -1.66 -22.19 0.58
CA ASN A 176 -2.66 -22.82 -0.29
C ASN A 176 -3.06 -24.25 0.15
N GLY A 177 -2.44 -24.79 1.19
CA GLY A 177 -2.71 -26.18 1.62
C GLY A 177 -2.17 -27.26 0.68
N SER A 178 -1.21 -26.94 -0.20
CA SER A 178 -0.62 -27.82 -1.21
C SER A 178 0.83 -28.19 -0.92
N LEU A 179 1.18 -28.37 0.36
CA LEU A 179 2.56 -28.61 0.78
C LEU A 179 3.19 -29.88 0.16
N SER A 180 2.35 -30.87 -0.16
CA SER A 180 2.76 -32.11 -0.81
C SER A 180 2.78 -32.04 -2.34
N ASP A 181 2.45 -30.90 -2.96
CA ASP A 181 2.50 -30.75 -4.42
C ASP A 181 3.94 -30.63 -4.92
N PRO A 182 4.52 -31.67 -5.55
CA PRO A 182 5.89 -31.65 -6.03
C PRO A 182 6.08 -30.70 -7.23
N SER A 183 4.97 -30.32 -7.87
CA SER A 183 5.00 -29.41 -9.02
C SER A 183 5.10 -27.94 -8.63
N PHE A 184 4.91 -27.61 -7.36
CA PHE A 184 4.91 -26.21 -6.86
C PHE A 184 3.99 -25.27 -7.65
N LYS A 185 2.89 -25.79 -8.17
CA LYS A 185 2.02 -25.08 -9.13
C LYS A 185 1.52 -23.74 -8.57
N TYR A 186 1.07 -23.74 -7.32
CA TYR A 186 0.57 -22.53 -6.68
C TYR A 186 1.68 -21.48 -6.49
N SER A 187 2.79 -21.85 -5.86
CA SER A 187 3.88 -20.92 -5.61
C SER A 187 4.45 -20.35 -6.90
N ARG A 188 4.61 -21.16 -7.96
CA ARG A 188 5.03 -20.66 -9.28
C ARG A 188 4.05 -19.64 -9.86
N LYS A 189 2.72 -19.83 -9.66
CA LYS A 189 1.71 -18.87 -10.12
C LYS A 189 1.84 -17.54 -9.39
N VAL A 190 1.98 -17.55 -8.06
CA VAL A 190 2.17 -16.34 -7.25
C VAL A 190 3.47 -15.64 -7.63
N LEU A 191 4.59 -16.36 -7.72
CA LEU A 191 5.89 -15.78 -8.06
C LEU A 191 5.91 -15.15 -9.47
N ARG A 192 5.19 -15.72 -10.43
CA ARG A 192 5.05 -15.12 -11.76
C ARG A 192 4.34 -13.77 -11.69
N VAL A 193 3.25 -13.67 -10.93
CA VAL A 193 2.53 -12.41 -10.75
C VAL A 193 3.38 -11.41 -9.97
N LEU A 194 4.08 -11.84 -8.92
CA LEU A 194 5.01 -11.02 -8.15
C LEU A 194 6.08 -10.40 -9.04
N ASN A 195 6.73 -11.21 -9.89
CA ASN A 195 7.77 -10.72 -10.81
C ASN A 195 7.19 -9.72 -11.81
N LYS A 196 5.98 -9.98 -12.32
CA LYS A 196 5.30 -9.02 -13.21
C LYS A 196 4.98 -7.70 -12.53
N LEU A 197 4.52 -7.72 -11.28
CA LEU A 197 4.29 -6.50 -10.50
C LEU A 197 5.60 -5.73 -10.27
N LYS A 198 6.68 -6.40 -9.89
CA LYS A 198 8.00 -5.77 -9.72
C LYS A 198 8.51 -5.11 -11.00
N GLU A 199 8.33 -5.76 -12.15
CA GLU A 199 8.69 -5.18 -13.45
C GLU A 199 7.92 -3.88 -13.73
N ILE A 200 6.61 -3.86 -13.46
CA ILE A 200 5.73 -2.70 -13.68
C ILE A 200 6.08 -1.55 -12.74
N ILE A 201 6.30 -1.85 -11.47
CA ILE A 201 6.60 -0.87 -10.43
C ILE A 201 7.98 -0.26 -10.64
N GLY A 202 8.94 -1.06 -11.06
CA GLY A 202 10.34 -0.66 -11.20
C GLY A 202 11.12 -0.67 -9.89
N PRO A 203 12.33 -0.08 -9.87
CA PRO A 203 13.20 -0.07 -8.70
C PRO A 203 12.56 0.58 -7.48
N GLY A 204 12.86 0.05 -6.29
CA GLY A 204 12.42 0.59 -4.99
C GLY A 204 11.12 -0.03 -4.44
N GLY A 205 10.30 -0.65 -5.28
CA GLY A 205 9.05 -1.28 -4.81
C GLY A 205 8.01 -0.28 -4.29
N LEU A 206 6.92 -0.78 -3.69
CA LEU A 206 5.83 0.00 -3.08
C LEU A 206 6.08 0.36 -1.60
N SER A 207 7.22 0.02 -1.04
CA SER A 207 7.56 0.20 0.39
C SER A 207 7.82 1.66 0.80
#